data_28c0890afede792d78e4289d8f152998
#
_entry.id   28c0890afede792d78e4289d8f152998
#
_cell.length_a   1.000
_cell.length_b   1.000
_cell.length_c   1.000
_cell.angle_alpha   90.00
_cell.angle_beta   90.00
_cell.angle_gamma   90.00
#
_symmetry.space_group_name_H-M   'P 1'
#
loop_
_entity.id
_entity.type
_entity.pdbx_description
1 polymer ?
#
loop_
_entity_poly.entity_id
_entity_poly.type
_entity_poly.pdbx_seq_one_letter_code
_entity_poly.pdbx_strand_id
1 'polypeptide(L)'
;MGREPLIAVIDDDNSFRIALAESLGSLGYDAQGFASAEEFIAGGGEGSCDCVVTDIHMPGMSGLDLKQLLTERGSKVPVIMITARAERDLEAKAASSGAVCLLRKPFEADALIGCLERVLKL
;
A
#
# COMPACT_ATOMS: atom_id res chain seq x y z
N MET A 1 -19.20 -16.97 -1.54
CA MET A 1 -18.49 -16.57 -2.31
C MET A 1 -18.04 -15.29 -2.13
N GLY A 2 -17.06 -15.01 -1.87
CA GLY A 2 -16.51 -13.75 -1.67
C GLY A 2 -16.02 -13.13 -2.95
N ARG A 3 -16.00 -11.84 -3.00
CA ARG A 3 -15.33 -11.13 -4.04
C ARG A 3 -13.83 -11.22 -3.81
N GLU A 4 -13.07 -10.92 -4.85
CA GLU A 4 -11.63 -10.85 -4.72
C GLU A 4 -11.25 -9.66 -3.84
N PRO A 5 -10.21 -9.79 -3.00
CA PRO A 5 -9.76 -8.66 -2.19
C PRO A 5 -9.33 -7.49 -3.07
N LEU A 6 -9.73 -6.29 -2.70
CA LEU A 6 -9.37 -5.07 -3.41
C LEU A 6 -8.15 -4.42 -2.76
N ILE A 7 -7.11 -4.26 -3.54
CA ILE A 7 -5.84 -3.67 -3.09
C ILE A 7 -5.70 -2.29 -3.72
N ALA A 8 -5.56 -1.27 -2.89
CA ALA A 8 -5.28 0.08 -3.38
C ALA A 8 -3.76 0.22 -3.55
N VAL A 9 -3.33 0.58 -4.75
CA VAL A 9 -1.91 0.75 -5.06
C VAL A 9 -1.65 2.23 -5.26
N ILE A 10 -0.89 2.83 -4.36
CA ILE A 10 -0.62 4.27 -4.37
C ILE A 10 0.86 4.50 -4.63
N ASP A 11 1.17 5.10 -5.77
CA ASP A 11 2.55 5.37 -6.16
C ASP A 11 2.53 6.42 -7.26
N ASP A 12 3.39 7.42 -7.15
CA ASP A 12 3.48 8.49 -8.15
C ASP A 12 4.24 8.06 -9.41
N ASP A 13 4.94 6.92 -9.37
CA ASP A 13 5.58 6.34 -10.54
C ASP A 13 4.55 5.55 -11.34
N ASN A 14 4.11 6.10 -12.46
CA ASN A 14 3.08 5.48 -13.29
C ASN A 14 3.44 4.06 -13.75
N SER A 15 4.67 3.88 -14.20
CA SER A 15 5.10 2.57 -14.72
C SER A 15 5.07 1.52 -13.63
N PHE A 16 5.60 1.85 -12.46
CA PHE A 16 5.61 0.92 -11.34
C PHE A 16 4.18 0.61 -10.87
N ARG A 17 3.35 1.64 -10.74
CA ARG A 17 1.97 1.49 -10.29
C ARG A 17 1.17 0.57 -11.20
N ILE A 18 1.27 0.80 -12.50
CA ILE A 18 0.54 0.00 -13.49
C ILE A 18 1.03 -1.44 -13.47
N ALA A 19 2.35 -1.63 -13.46
CA ALA A 19 2.93 -2.97 -13.45
C ALA A 19 2.52 -3.75 -12.20
N LEU A 20 2.52 -3.09 -11.05
CA LEU A 20 2.14 -3.74 -9.81
C LEU A 20 0.67 -4.11 -9.80
N ALA A 21 -0.19 -3.21 -10.27
CA ALA A 21 -1.63 -3.50 -10.35
C ALA A 21 -1.90 -4.68 -11.26
N GLU A 22 -1.20 -4.76 -12.39
CA GLU A 22 -1.34 -5.90 -13.32
C GLU A 22 -0.88 -7.19 -12.69
N SER A 23 0.24 -7.14 -11.97
CA SER A 23 0.75 -8.33 -11.28
C SER A 23 -0.25 -8.84 -10.24
N LEU A 24 -0.82 -7.94 -9.47
CA LEU A 24 -1.80 -8.30 -8.46
C LEU A 24 -3.04 -8.92 -9.11
N GLY A 25 -3.48 -8.35 -10.24
CA GLY A 25 -4.61 -8.89 -10.98
C GLY A 25 -4.36 -10.32 -11.44
N SER A 26 -3.15 -10.61 -11.90
CA SER A 26 -2.83 -11.95 -12.36
C SER A 26 -2.76 -12.97 -11.21
N LEU A 27 -2.64 -12.49 -9.99
CA LEU A 27 -2.58 -13.35 -8.81
C LEU A 27 -3.94 -13.52 -8.13
N GLY A 28 -4.99 -12.96 -8.72
CA GLY A 28 -6.34 -13.14 -8.19
C GLY A 28 -6.84 -12.02 -7.30
N TYR A 29 -6.12 -10.89 -7.24
CA TYR A 29 -6.57 -9.73 -6.49
C TYR A 29 -7.17 -8.69 -7.42
N ASP A 30 -8.11 -7.90 -6.93
CA ASP A 30 -8.49 -6.69 -7.62
C ASP A 30 -7.52 -5.60 -7.20
N ALA A 31 -7.09 -4.77 -8.14
CA ALA A 31 -6.17 -3.69 -7.82
C ALA A 31 -6.66 -2.39 -8.42
N GLN A 32 -6.59 -1.32 -7.64
CA GLN A 32 -6.95 0.01 -8.10
C GLN A 32 -5.80 0.95 -7.82
N GLY A 33 -5.32 1.63 -8.86
CA GLY A 33 -4.15 2.51 -8.74
C GLY A 33 -4.53 3.95 -8.46
N PHE A 34 -3.69 4.62 -7.69
CA PHE A 34 -3.82 6.05 -7.38
C PHE A 34 -2.44 6.67 -7.52
N ALA A 35 -2.38 7.85 -8.15
CA ALA A 35 -1.11 8.53 -8.38
C ALA A 35 -0.61 9.26 -7.12
N SER A 36 -1.47 9.44 -6.13
CA SER A 36 -1.11 10.14 -4.90
C SER A 36 -1.99 9.70 -3.76
N ALA A 37 -1.53 9.96 -2.53
CA ALA A 37 -2.34 9.70 -1.34
C ALA A 37 -3.58 10.59 -1.34
N GLU A 38 -3.43 11.82 -1.82
CA GLU A 38 -4.56 12.75 -1.91
C GLU A 38 -5.68 12.22 -2.80
N GLU A 39 -5.33 11.62 -3.94
CA GLU A 39 -6.33 11.00 -4.82
C GLU A 39 -7.04 9.85 -4.13
N PHE A 40 -6.29 9.04 -3.39
CA PHE A 40 -6.86 7.91 -2.66
C PHE A 40 -7.90 8.39 -1.64
N ILE A 41 -7.54 9.41 -0.86
CA ILE A 41 -8.43 9.95 0.17
C ILE A 41 -9.65 10.63 -0.47
N ALA A 42 -9.44 11.44 -1.51
CA ALA A 42 -10.52 12.15 -2.18
C ALA A 42 -11.56 11.20 -2.79
N GLY A 43 -11.09 10.04 -3.24
CA GLY A 43 -11.98 9.05 -3.83
C GLY A 43 -12.68 8.14 -2.81
N GLY A 44 -12.46 8.36 -1.51
CA GLY A 44 -13.06 7.51 -0.48
C GLY A 44 -12.47 6.11 -0.43
N GLY A 45 -11.25 5.96 -0.93
CA GLY A 45 -10.62 4.65 -1.07
C GLY A 45 -10.46 3.90 0.24
N GLU A 46 -10.30 4.62 1.34
CA GLU A 46 -10.08 4.00 2.64
C GLU A 46 -11.26 3.14 3.10
N GLY A 47 -12.45 3.46 2.63
CA GLY A 47 -13.65 2.71 2.99
C GLY A 47 -13.98 1.58 2.04
N SER A 48 -13.24 1.46 0.93
CA SER A 48 -13.59 0.50 -0.11
C SER A 48 -12.54 -0.56 -0.40
N CYS A 49 -11.34 -0.44 0.16
CA CYS A 49 -10.28 -1.42 -0.11
C CYS A 49 -10.01 -2.30 1.10
N ASP A 50 -9.43 -3.46 0.83
CA ASP A 50 -9.09 -4.43 1.86
C ASP A 50 -7.65 -4.28 2.36
N CYS A 51 -6.80 -3.64 1.56
CA CYS A 51 -5.41 -3.39 1.91
C CYS A 51 -4.89 -2.23 1.08
N VAL A 52 -3.97 -1.45 1.63
CA VAL A 52 -3.30 -0.35 0.93
C VAL A 52 -1.84 -0.72 0.75
N VAL A 53 -1.34 -0.59 -0.48
CA VAL A 53 0.09 -0.72 -0.77
C VAL A 53 0.53 0.66 -1.26
N THR A 54 1.38 1.34 -0.50
CA THR A 54 1.75 2.71 -0.82
C THR A 54 3.25 2.93 -0.77
N ASP A 55 3.75 3.72 -1.73
CA ASP A 55 5.11 4.23 -1.65
C ASP A 55 5.18 5.21 -0.48
N ILE A 56 6.32 5.30 0.17
CA ILE A 56 6.53 6.25 1.25
C ILE A 56 6.82 7.64 0.69
N HIS A 57 7.73 7.71 -0.29
CA HIS A 57 8.20 9.00 -0.81
C HIS A 57 7.41 9.44 -2.03
N MET A 58 6.48 10.35 -1.82
CA MET A 58 5.65 10.91 -2.87
C MET A 58 5.54 12.41 -2.67
N PRO A 59 5.36 13.19 -3.74
CA PRO A 59 5.08 14.62 -3.58
C PRO A 59 3.79 14.82 -2.79
N GLY A 60 3.78 15.83 -1.94
CA GLY A 60 2.62 16.08 -1.09
C GLY A 60 2.59 15.11 0.09
N MET A 61 1.47 14.45 0.29
CA MET A 61 1.32 13.52 1.41
C MET A 61 2.16 12.26 1.17
N SER A 62 3.02 11.93 2.13
CA SER A 62 3.83 10.71 2.06
C SER A 62 3.01 9.50 2.49
N GLY A 63 3.57 8.30 2.28
CA GLY A 63 2.93 7.08 2.78
C GLY A 63 2.81 7.07 4.30
N LEU A 64 3.80 7.64 5.00
CA LEU A 64 3.74 7.74 6.45
C LEU A 64 2.64 8.71 6.89
N ASP A 65 2.52 9.84 6.20
CA ASP A 65 1.45 10.81 6.47
C ASP A 65 0.09 10.18 6.24
N LEU A 66 -0.05 9.41 5.16
CA LEU A 66 -1.30 8.74 4.86
C LEU A 66 -1.68 7.76 5.96
N LYS A 67 -0.73 6.96 6.43
CA LYS A 67 -1.01 6.00 7.49
C LYS A 67 -1.44 6.71 8.76
N GLN A 68 -0.80 7.83 9.10
CA GLN A 68 -1.19 8.60 10.27
C GLN A 68 -2.61 9.13 10.13
N LEU A 69 -2.96 9.65 8.96
CA LEU A 69 -4.31 10.16 8.71
C LEU A 69 -5.36 9.05 8.84
N LEU A 70 -5.08 7.87 8.30
CA LEU A 70 -5.99 6.73 8.41
C LEU A 70 -6.18 6.33 9.86
N THR A 71 -5.11 6.33 10.64
CA THR A 71 -5.20 6.02 12.07
C THR A 71 -6.07 7.05 12.81
N GLU A 72 -5.88 8.33 12.50
CA GLU A 72 -6.65 9.41 13.12
C GLU A 72 -8.13 9.32 12.77
N ARG A 73 -8.45 8.77 11.59
CA ARG A 73 -9.83 8.58 11.17
C ARG A 73 -10.45 7.29 11.69
N GLY A 74 -9.70 6.53 12.46
CA GLY A 74 -10.19 5.26 13.00
C GLY A 74 -10.21 4.12 11.98
N SER A 75 -9.56 4.29 10.83
CA SER A 75 -9.50 3.23 9.84
C SER A 75 -8.56 2.14 10.30
N LYS A 76 -8.97 0.89 10.12
CA LYS A 76 -8.13 -0.26 10.46
C LYS A 76 -7.61 -0.98 9.22
N VAL A 77 -7.72 -0.34 8.04
CA VAL A 77 -7.25 -0.95 6.81
C VAL A 77 -5.74 -1.20 6.92
N PRO A 78 -5.27 -2.41 6.60
CA PRO A 78 -3.83 -2.70 6.67
C PRO A 78 -3.08 -1.91 5.60
N VAL A 79 -1.88 -1.42 5.96
CA VAL A 79 -1.05 -0.65 5.05
C VAL A 79 0.31 -1.32 4.92
N ILE A 80 0.69 -1.63 3.69
CA ILE A 80 2.01 -2.13 3.33
C ILE A 80 2.74 -0.97 2.68
N MET A 81 3.94 -0.66 3.17
CA MET A 81 4.72 0.45 2.66
C MET A 81 5.84 -0.04 1.76
N ILE A 82 6.16 0.75 0.75
CA ILE A 82 7.19 0.45 -0.23
C ILE A 82 8.12 1.64 -0.31
N THR A 83 9.42 1.39 -0.43
CA THR A 83 10.39 2.45 -0.61
C THR A 83 11.49 2.04 -1.58
N ALA A 84 11.97 3.01 -2.36
CA ALA A 84 13.17 2.81 -3.18
C ALA A 84 14.42 3.29 -2.42
N ARG A 85 14.26 3.91 -1.26
CA ARG A 85 15.38 4.52 -0.53
C ARG A 85 15.82 3.65 0.63
N ALA A 86 17.15 3.61 0.82
CA ALA A 86 17.75 2.90 1.93
C ALA A 86 18.08 3.90 3.04
N GLU A 87 17.06 4.38 3.74
CA GLU A 87 17.24 5.32 4.83
C GLU A 87 17.28 4.58 6.16
N ARG A 88 18.19 5.01 7.02
CA ARG A 88 18.48 4.30 8.27
C ARG A 88 17.27 4.11 9.17
N ASP A 89 16.46 5.13 9.32
CA ASP A 89 15.36 5.09 10.29
C ASP A 89 14.01 4.72 9.69
N LEU A 90 13.98 4.38 8.41
CA LEU A 90 12.72 4.19 7.71
C LEU A 90 11.96 2.97 8.21
N GLU A 91 12.68 1.88 8.50
CA GLU A 91 12.04 0.69 9.03
C GLU A 91 11.39 0.96 10.39
N ALA A 92 12.09 1.71 11.25
CA ALA A 92 11.55 2.07 12.55
C ALA A 92 10.34 2.98 12.42
N LYS A 93 10.39 3.95 11.50
CA LYS A 93 9.26 4.85 11.26
C LYS A 93 8.04 4.11 10.74
N ALA A 94 8.25 3.19 9.80
CA ALA A 94 7.15 2.40 9.24
C ALA A 94 6.53 1.52 10.33
N ALA A 95 7.36 0.85 11.12
CA ALA A 95 6.87 -0.01 12.19
C ALA A 95 6.11 0.81 13.24
N SER A 96 6.64 1.97 13.62
CA SER A 96 5.98 2.84 14.60
C SER A 96 4.64 3.37 14.11
N SER A 97 4.49 3.52 12.80
CA SER A 97 3.23 4.01 12.22
C SER A 97 2.14 2.94 12.22
N GLY A 98 2.49 1.68 12.46
CA GLY A 98 1.54 0.59 12.42
C GLY A 98 1.45 -0.09 11.05
N ALA A 99 2.37 0.21 10.13
CA ALA A 99 2.41 -0.49 8.84
C ALA A 99 2.68 -1.97 9.07
N VAL A 100 2.06 -2.80 8.25
CA VAL A 100 2.20 -4.25 8.37
C VAL A 100 3.58 -4.71 7.90
N CYS A 101 4.02 -4.17 6.79
CA CYS A 101 5.30 -4.53 6.18
C CYS A 101 5.92 -3.31 5.54
N LEU A 102 7.24 -3.34 5.41
CA LEU A 102 7.98 -2.39 4.58
C LEU A 102 8.79 -3.18 3.57
N LEU A 103 8.56 -2.93 2.29
CA LEU A 103 9.27 -3.59 1.21
C LEU A 103 10.15 -2.59 0.49
N ARG A 104 11.36 -3.00 0.13
CA ARG A 104 12.29 -2.15 -0.60
C ARG A 104 12.30 -2.51 -2.08
N LYS A 105 12.17 -1.52 -2.95
CA LYS A 105 12.26 -1.74 -4.39
C LYS A 105 13.72 -1.99 -4.80
N PRO A 106 13.99 -2.92 -5.71
CA PRO A 106 13.04 -3.89 -6.25
C PRO A 106 12.81 -5.03 -5.27
N PHE A 107 11.61 -5.57 -5.24
CA PHE A 107 11.30 -6.71 -4.36
C PHE A 107 10.71 -7.84 -5.19
N GLU A 108 10.82 -9.05 -4.65
CA GLU A 108 10.24 -10.22 -5.29
C GLU A 108 8.73 -10.23 -5.05
N ALA A 109 7.99 -10.72 -6.03
CA ALA A 109 6.54 -10.83 -5.89
C ALA A 109 6.16 -11.63 -4.65
N ASP A 110 6.94 -12.67 -4.32
CA ASP A 110 6.67 -13.50 -3.16
C ASP A 110 6.70 -12.71 -1.84
N ALA A 111 7.53 -11.68 -1.75
CA ALA A 111 7.60 -10.86 -0.55
C ALA A 111 6.29 -10.10 -0.34
N LEU A 112 5.75 -9.53 -1.41
CA LEU A 112 4.48 -8.82 -1.33
C LEU A 112 3.33 -9.79 -1.06
N ILE A 113 3.32 -10.93 -1.74
CA ILE A 113 2.29 -11.94 -1.52
C ILE A 113 2.27 -12.40 -0.06
N GLY A 114 3.45 -12.62 0.52
CA GLY A 114 3.54 -13.01 1.92
C GLY A 114 2.92 -11.97 2.85
N CYS A 115 3.15 -10.69 2.57
CA CYS A 115 2.54 -9.62 3.36
C CYS A 115 1.02 -9.61 3.20
N LEU A 116 0.54 -9.76 1.96
CA LEU A 116 -0.90 -9.76 1.70
C LEU A 116 -1.59 -10.94 2.36
N GLU A 117 -1.01 -12.12 2.28
CA GLU A 117 -1.59 -13.31 2.90
C GLU A 117 -1.69 -13.16 4.40
N ARG A 118 -0.69 -12.53 5.00
CA ARG A 118 -0.68 -12.32 6.45
C ARG A 118 -1.83 -11.43 6.90
N VAL A 119 -2.13 -10.37 6.15
CA VAL A 119 -3.14 -9.39 6.56
C VAL A 119 -4.53 -9.73 6.10
N LEU A 120 -4.65 -10.41 4.98
CA LEU A 120 -5.95 -10.78 4.42
C LEU A 120 -6.42 -12.15 4.88
N LYS A 121 -5.54 -12.91 5.49
CA LYS A 121 -5.84 -14.24 6.04
C LYS A 121 -6.42 -15.18 5.00
N LEU A 122 -5.76 -15.19 3.85
CA LEU A 122 -6.18 -16.02 2.74
C LEU A 122 -5.74 -17.48 2.91
#